data_052fb6daccdd4801311b6072d43f32b3
#
_entry.id   052fb6daccdd4801311b6072d43f32b3
#
_cell.length_a   1.000
_cell.length_b   1.000
_cell.length_c   1.000
_cell.angle_alpha   90.00
_cell.angle_beta   90.00
_cell.angle_gamma   90.00
#
_symmetry.space_group_name_H-M   'P 1'
#
loop_
_entity.id
_entity.type
_entity.pdbx_description
1 polymer ?
#
loop_
_entity_poly.entity_id
_entity_poly.type
_entity_poly.pdbx_seq_one_letter_code
_entity_poly.pdbx_strand_id
1 'polypeptide(L)'
;MERLTYTALEQGRYDGYLLRQAPERVLQFGEGNFLRGFAEHFIDVMNERTDFQGKVVVVPPASAGKTGRINDQEGLYQLCLRGRRNGETVDQCRIVSCISRAVDVFEEYDAFLRTAHNPNMRFILSNTTEAGIVYEPSSRMDDRPPAGFPAKLARLLWERYQTGLPGYIIFPCELIADNGGTLRDCVLRHARDWGLEAGFFRWLEEENAFCSTLVDRIVTGYSPEQAGAVAEATGLEDKLLDVAEPFAQWIIEAPEWVQGEFPAEQAGLPVRFVADHRPYRERKVRILNGGHTVLTPAALLSGHTLVRTCMADRGLRNFLDGALFQELSLIHI
;
A
#
# COMPACT_ATOMS: atom_id res chain seq x y z
N MET A 1 -6.92 -29.10 6.82
CA MET A 1 -6.92 -27.80 7.53
C MET A 1 -8.13 -27.02 7.06
N GLU A 2 -8.69 -26.22 7.94
CA GLU A 2 -9.86 -25.39 7.67
C GLU A 2 -9.37 -24.05 7.06
N ARG A 3 -10.15 -23.50 6.10
CA ARG A 3 -9.82 -22.19 5.50
C ARG A 3 -9.99 -21.08 6.54
N LEU A 4 -9.09 -20.10 6.54
CA LEU A 4 -9.21 -18.90 7.37
C LEU A 4 -10.46 -18.11 6.95
N THR A 5 -11.47 -18.08 7.83
CA THR A 5 -12.74 -17.36 7.68
C THR A 5 -13.19 -16.87 9.06
N TYR A 6 -14.14 -15.93 9.13
CA TYR A 6 -14.69 -15.49 10.41
C TYR A 6 -15.33 -16.65 11.19
N THR A 7 -16.01 -17.57 10.51
CA THR A 7 -16.62 -18.76 11.14
C THR A 7 -15.56 -19.67 11.77
N ALA A 8 -14.42 -19.87 11.07
CA ALA A 8 -13.32 -20.67 11.61
C ALA A 8 -12.70 -20.03 12.87
N LEU A 9 -12.71 -18.70 12.97
CA LEU A 9 -12.16 -17.96 14.12
C LEU A 9 -13.11 -17.92 15.31
N GLU A 10 -14.42 -18.02 15.12
CA GLU A 10 -15.44 -18.06 16.21
C GLU A 10 -15.24 -19.26 17.16
N GLN A 11 -14.44 -20.25 16.78
CA GLN A 11 -14.08 -21.41 17.60
C GLN A 11 -12.99 -21.11 18.66
N GLY A 12 -12.70 -19.85 18.94
CA GLY A 12 -11.71 -19.43 19.93
C GLY A 12 -10.26 -19.60 19.49
N ARG A 13 -10.01 -19.67 18.20
CA ARG A 13 -8.67 -19.83 17.61
C ARG A 13 -7.88 -18.51 17.51
N TYR A 14 -8.51 -17.39 17.81
CA TYR A 14 -7.90 -16.08 17.79
C TYR A 14 -8.59 -15.17 18.79
N ASP A 15 -7.80 -14.50 19.63
CA ASP A 15 -8.25 -13.59 20.70
C ASP A 15 -7.90 -12.12 20.42
N GLY A 16 -7.28 -11.83 19.25
CA GLY A 16 -6.91 -10.49 18.83
C GLY A 16 -8.08 -9.71 18.21
N TYR A 17 -7.75 -8.51 17.76
CA TYR A 17 -8.72 -7.61 17.12
C TYR A 17 -9.23 -8.16 15.78
N LEU A 18 -10.55 -8.07 15.57
CA LEU A 18 -11.23 -8.38 14.31
C LEU A 18 -12.35 -7.37 14.06
N LEU A 19 -12.35 -6.78 12.86
CA LEU A 19 -13.41 -5.90 12.37
C LEU A 19 -14.26 -6.64 11.34
N ARG A 20 -15.39 -7.21 11.75
CA ARG A 20 -16.26 -7.97 10.84
C ARG A 20 -17.05 -7.05 9.90
N GLN A 21 -17.59 -5.96 10.44
CA GLN A 21 -18.45 -5.03 9.69
C GLN A 21 -18.05 -3.58 9.99
N ALA A 22 -17.86 -2.80 8.94
CA ALA A 22 -17.71 -1.36 8.97
C ALA A 22 -17.98 -0.80 7.56
N PRO A 23 -18.21 0.51 7.41
CA PRO A 23 -18.33 1.13 6.11
C PRO A 23 -17.09 0.93 5.22
N GLU A 24 -17.29 0.70 3.93
CA GLU A 24 -16.19 0.72 2.95
C GLU A 24 -15.72 2.16 2.77
N ARG A 25 -14.54 2.49 3.28
CA ARG A 25 -13.97 3.84 3.25
C ARG A 25 -12.77 3.96 2.31
N VAL A 26 -12.18 2.85 1.93
CA VAL A 26 -10.93 2.82 1.15
C VAL A 26 -11.12 1.97 -0.09
N LEU A 27 -10.79 2.51 -1.25
CA LEU A 27 -10.66 1.78 -2.51
C LEU A 27 -9.17 1.61 -2.82
N GLN A 28 -8.72 0.36 -3.00
CA GLN A 28 -7.31 0.04 -3.17
C GLN A 28 -7.05 -0.57 -4.54
N PHE A 29 -6.18 0.05 -5.34
CA PHE A 29 -5.67 -0.50 -6.59
C PHE A 29 -4.36 -1.25 -6.34
N GLY A 30 -4.46 -2.58 -6.42
CA GLY A 30 -3.37 -3.52 -6.14
C GLY A 30 -3.76 -4.53 -5.07
N GLU A 31 -3.40 -5.80 -5.31
CA GLU A 31 -3.65 -6.94 -4.42
C GLU A 31 -2.35 -7.56 -3.89
N GLY A 32 -1.20 -6.91 -4.18
CA GLY A 32 0.13 -7.45 -3.89
C GLY A 32 0.46 -7.49 -2.40
N ASN A 33 1.49 -8.28 -2.08
CA ASN A 33 1.99 -8.46 -0.71
C ASN A 33 2.31 -7.10 -0.04
N PHE A 34 2.88 -6.16 -0.81
CA PHE A 34 3.28 -4.87 -0.23
C PHE A 34 2.12 -4.13 0.44
N LEU A 35 0.98 -3.96 -0.24
CA LEU A 35 -0.16 -3.25 0.34
C LEU A 35 -0.75 -4.02 1.54
N ARG A 36 -0.79 -5.37 1.49
CA ARG A 36 -1.21 -6.19 2.63
C ARG A 36 -0.29 -6.03 3.84
N GLY A 37 1.00 -6.14 3.61
CA GLY A 37 2.01 -6.01 4.68
C GLY A 37 2.26 -4.58 5.13
N PHE A 38 1.67 -3.57 4.47
CA PHE A 38 1.91 -2.15 4.74
C PHE A 38 0.62 -1.38 4.99
N ALA A 39 -0.08 -0.91 3.94
CA ALA A 39 -1.22 -0.01 4.08
C ALA A 39 -2.42 -0.68 4.75
N GLU A 40 -2.76 -1.90 4.37
CA GLU A 40 -3.87 -2.64 4.98
C GLU A 40 -3.59 -2.97 6.46
N HIS A 41 -2.34 -3.35 6.80
CA HIS A 41 -1.93 -3.49 8.19
C HIS A 41 -2.13 -2.20 8.99
N PHE A 42 -1.78 -1.05 8.40
CA PHE A 42 -1.96 0.23 9.08
C PHE A 42 -3.43 0.59 9.25
N ILE A 43 -4.27 0.33 8.26
CA ILE A 43 -5.73 0.52 8.35
C ILE A 43 -6.32 -0.39 9.43
N ASP A 44 -5.88 -1.64 9.50
CA ASP A 44 -6.34 -2.57 10.53
C ASP A 44 -5.95 -2.11 11.95
N VAL A 45 -4.74 -1.57 12.13
CA VAL A 45 -4.29 -0.98 13.40
C VAL A 45 -5.02 0.33 13.71
N MET A 46 -5.30 1.17 12.72
CA MET A 46 -6.15 2.37 12.92
C MET A 46 -7.55 1.99 13.36
N ASN A 47 -8.15 0.97 12.74
CA ASN A 47 -9.47 0.45 13.15
C ASN A 47 -9.48 -0.03 14.60
N GLU A 48 -8.39 -0.66 15.06
CA GLU A 48 -8.25 -1.14 16.43
C GLU A 48 -8.06 -0.02 17.46
N ARG A 49 -7.35 1.06 17.07
CA ARG A 49 -6.85 2.06 18.04
C ARG A 49 -7.48 3.43 17.94
N THR A 50 -8.28 3.66 16.91
CA THR A 50 -8.96 4.94 16.67
C THR A 50 -10.40 4.70 16.18
N ASP A 51 -11.16 5.79 16.01
CA ASP A 51 -12.52 5.75 15.46
C ASP A 51 -12.56 5.69 13.93
N PHE A 52 -11.49 5.21 13.28
CA PHE A 52 -11.44 5.15 11.81
C PHE A 52 -12.53 4.28 11.23
N GLN A 53 -12.76 3.08 11.79
CA GLN A 53 -13.86 2.15 11.47
C GLN A 53 -14.12 2.02 9.96
N GLY A 54 -13.07 1.69 9.18
CA GLY A 54 -13.11 1.66 7.73
C GLY A 54 -12.67 0.34 7.13
N LYS A 55 -13.42 -0.16 6.15
CA LYS A 55 -13.08 -1.33 5.33
C LYS A 55 -12.47 -0.92 3.99
N VAL A 56 -11.69 -1.85 3.42
CA VAL A 56 -11.01 -1.71 2.14
C VAL A 56 -11.70 -2.56 1.08
N VAL A 57 -11.98 -1.97 -0.07
CA VAL A 57 -12.34 -2.68 -1.31
C VAL A 57 -11.09 -2.80 -2.16
N VAL A 58 -10.67 -4.01 -2.48
CA VAL A 58 -9.46 -4.28 -3.28
C VAL A 58 -9.82 -4.44 -4.76
N VAL A 59 -9.10 -3.76 -5.63
CA VAL A 59 -9.26 -3.82 -7.09
C VAL A 59 -7.93 -4.21 -7.73
N PRO A 60 -7.80 -5.43 -8.29
CA PRO A 60 -6.66 -5.80 -9.10
C PRO A 60 -6.60 -4.96 -10.37
N PRO A 61 -5.51 -4.21 -10.64
CA PRO A 61 -5.49 -3.23 -11.73
C PRO A 61 -5.11 -3.81 -13.10
N ALA A 62 -4.54 -5.02 -13.15
CA ALA A 62 -3.82 -5.48 -14.33
C ALA A 62 -4.44 -6.70 -15.05
N SER A 63 -5.22 -7.56 -14.38
CA SER A 63 -5.75 -8.79 -14.97
C SER A 63 -6.94 -9.34 -14.21
N ALA A 64 -7.82 -10.06 -14.91
CA ALA A 64 -8.96 -10.76 -14.34
C ALA A 64 -8.56 -11.97 -13.47
N GLY A 65 -9.50 -12.44 -12.64
CA GLY A 65 -9.43 -13.69 -11.92
C GLY A 65 -8.58 -13.71 -10.65
N LYS A 66 -8.16 -12.54 -10.13
CA LYS A 66 -7.31 -12.46 -8.92
C LYS A 66 -8.10 -12.26 -7.61
N THR A 67 -9.38 -12.04 -7.68
CA THR A 67 -10.24 -11.69 -6.53
C THR A 67 -10.64 -12.90 -5.67
N GLY A 68 -10.68 -14.09 -6.26
CA GLY A 68 -11.20 -15.30 -5.60
C GLY A 68 -10.51 -15.61 -4.27
N ARG A 69 -9.18 -15.51 -4.19
CA ARG A 69 -8.46 -15.78 -2.93
C ARG A 69 -8.88 -14.86 -1.79
N ILE A 70 -9.10 -13.59 -2.09
CA ILE A 70 -9.51 -12.58 -1.10
C ILE A 70 -10.94 -12.85 -0.67
N ASN A 71 -11.86 -13.03 -1.62
CA ASN A 71 -13.28 -13.21 -1.32
C ASN A 71 -13.55 -14.56 -0.65
N ASP A 72 -12.84 -15.63 -1.04
CA ASP A 72 -12.94 -16.95 -0.43
C ASP A 72 -12.52 -16.99 1.05
N GLN A 73 -11.66 -16.07 1.48
CA GLN A 73 -11.21 -15.90 2.87
C GLN A 73 -11.91 -14.73 3.59
N GLU A 74 -13.01 -14.21 3.02
CA GLU A 74 -13.77 -13.09 3.60
C GLU A 74 -12.90 -11.85 3.89
N GLY A 75 -11.81 -11.66 3.08
CA GLY A 75 -10.85 -10.57 3.24
C GLY A 75 -9.85 -10.74 4.40
N LEU A 76 -9.85 -11.88 5.08
CA LEU A 76 -8.95 -12.17 6.20
C LEU A 76 -7.60 -12.71 5.72
N TYR A 77 -6.54 -12.35 6.41
CA TYR A 77 -5.23 -12.98 6.24
C TYR A 77 -4.35 -12.78 7.47
N GLN A 78 -3.35 -13.62 7.62
CA GLN A 78 -2.35 -13.50 8.66
C GLN A 78 -1.18 -12.67 8.16
N LEU A 79 -0.79 -11.67 8.92
CA LEU A 79 0.46 -10.92 8.71
C LEU A 79 1.42 -11.24 9.85
N CYS A 80 2.59 -11.80 9.52
CA CYS A 80 3.65 -12.07 10.47
C CYS A 80 4.77 -11.03 10.33
N LEU A 81 5.01 -10.29 11.40
CA LEU A 81 6.14 -9.37 11.52
C LEU A 81 7.35 -10.11 12.08
N ARG A 82 8.40 -10.27 11.26
CA ARG A 82 9.61 -11.03 11.61
C ARG A 82 10.87 -10.24 11.39
N GLY A 83 11.75 -10.20 12.39
CA GLY A 83 13.02 -9.49 12.30
C GLY A 83 13.56 -9.05 13.66
N ARG A 84 14.18 -7.88 13.67
CA ARG A 84 14.69 -7.27 14.90
C ARG A 84 14.18 -5.83 15.04
N ARG A 85 13.84 -5.45 16.27
CA ARG A 85 13.52 -4.08 16.64
C ARG A 85 14.28 -3.75 17.94
N ASN A 86 15.10 -2.69 17.90
CA ASN A 86 15.93 -2.28 19.05
C ASN A 86 16.81 -3.39 19.63
N GLY A 87 17.34 -4.30 18.77
CA GLY A 87 18.16 -5.43 19.17
C GLY A 87 17.39 -6.68 19.60
N GLU A 88 16.11 -6.59 19.87
CA GLU A 88 15.24 -7.70 20.23
C GLU A 88 14.66 -8.40 19.01
N THR A 89 14.48 -9.72 19.12
CA THR A 89 13.81 -10.51 18.06
C THR A 89 12.30 -10.26 18.12
N VAL A 90 11.72 -9.97 16.98
CA VAL A 90 10.26 -9.85 16.77
C VAL A 90 9.81 -11.04 15.92
N ASP A 91 8.84 -11.80 16.43
CA ASP A 91 8.08 -12.81 15.67
C ASP A 91 6.63 -12.75 16.18
N GLN A 92 5.82 -11.95 15.52
CA GLN A 92 4.45 -11.65 15.91
C GLN A 92 3.55 -11.80 14.70
N CYS A 93 2.49 -12.59 14.81
CA CYS A 93 1.48 -12.71 13.77
C CYS A 93 0.14 -12.14 14.27
N ARG A 94 -0.56 -11.46 13.38
CA ARG A 94 -1.93 -11.01 13.61
C ARG A 94 -2.81 -11.35 12.41
N ILE A 95 -4.11 -11.49 12.66
CA ILE A 95 -5.08 -11.54 11.58
C ILE A 95 -5.45 -10.10 11.21
N VAL A 96 -5.29 -9.76 9.94
CA VAL A 96 -5.75 -8.50 9.37
C VAL A 96 -7.17 -8.71 8.86
N SER A 97 -8.07 -7.80 9.22
CA SER A 97 -9.50 -7.93 8.98
C SER A 97 -10.11 -6.71 8.29
N CYS A 98 -9.28 -5.79 7.80
CA CYS A 98 -9.77 -4.54 7.21
C CYS A 98 -10.36 -4.69 5.80
N ILE A 99 -10.09 -5.78 5.06
CA ILE A 99 -10.68 -5.96 3.71
C ILE A 99 -12.15 -6.36 3.85
N SER A 100 -13.02 -5.73 3.04
CA SER A 100 -14.44 -6.14 2.90
C SER A 100 -14.62 -7.17 1.79
N ARG A 101 -14.02 -6.88 0.64
CA ARG A 101 -14.11 -7.68 -0.57
C ARG A 101 -13.10 -7.23 -1.61
N ALA A 102 -12.92 -8.06 -2.64
CA ALA A 102 -12.24 -7.67 -3.86
C ALA A 102 -13.24 -7.62 -5.02
N VAL A 103 -13.04 -6.66 -5.94
CA VAL A 103 -13.85 -6.45 -7.14
C VAL A 103 -12.96 -6.60 -8.36
N ASP A 104 -13.33 -7.49 -9.27
CA ASP A 104 -12.62 -7.67 -10.54
C ASP A 104 -13.10 -6.61 -11.54
N VAL A 105 -12.24 -5.64 -11.81
CA VAL A 105 -12.58 -4.53 -12.73
C VAL A 105 -12.82 -5.00 -14.17
N PHE A 106 -12.34 -6.19 -14.55
CA PHE A 106 -12.51 -6.74 -15.90
C PHE A 106 -13.79 -7.54 -16.06
N GLU A 107 -14.23 -8.20 -14.98
CA GLU A 107 -15.43 -9.04 -14.98
C GLU A 107 -16.64 -8.31 -14.38
N GLU A 108 -16.40 -7.42 -13.40
CA GLU A 108 -17.42 -6.73 -12.61
C GLU A 108 -17.32 -5.20 -12.74
N TYR A 109 -17.11 -4.70 -13.96
CA TYR A 109 -16.86 -3.26 -14.19
C TYR A 109 -17.90 -2.32 -13.58
N ASP A 110 -19.19 -2.69 -13.66
CA ASP A 110 -20.25 -1.87 -13.05
C ASP A 110 -20.20 -1.91 -11.51
N ALA A 111 -19.74 -3.00 -10.91
CA ALA A 111 -19.53 -3.07 -9.47
C ALA A 111 -18.36 -2.18 -9.05
N PHE A 112 -17.30 -2.11 -9.86
CA PHE A 112 -16.21 -1.17 -9.67
C PHE A 112 -16.70 0.29 -9.74
N LEU A 113 -17.43 0.69 -10.77
CA LEU A 113 -17.97 2.05 -10.88
C LEU A 113 -18.94 2.40 -9.74
N ARG A 114 -19.77 1.46 -9.29
CA ARG A 114 -20.66 1.67 -8.14
C ARG A 114 -19.92 2.03 -6.85
N THR A 115 -18.63 1.72 -6.70
CA THR A 115 -17.86 2.18 -5.53
C THR A 115 -17.78 3.69 -5.45
N ALA A 116 -17.86 4.39 -6.60
CA ALA A 116 -17.93 5.85 -6.65
C ALA A 116 -19.23 6.44 -6.07
N HIS A 117 -20.28 5.65 -5.98
CA HIS A 117 -21.58 6.07 -5.42
C HIS A 117 -21.67 5.86 -3.90
N ASN A 118 -20.67 5.21 -3.28
CA ASN A 118 -20.66 4.99 -1.84
C ASN A 118 -20.26 6.29 -1.11
N PRO A 119 -21.15 6.91 -0.31
CA PRO A 119 -20.84 8.16 0.37
C PRO A 119 -19.76 8.04 1.44
N ASN A 120 -19.52 6.83 1.96
CA ASN A 120 -18.46 6.57 2.94
C ASN A 120 -17.09 6.38 2.30
N MET A 121 -17.01 6.12 0.98
CA MET A 121 -15.75 5.92 0.27
C MET A 121 -15.00 7.26 0.18
N ARG A 122 -13.87 7.36 0.84
CA ARG A 122 -13.13 8.61 0.99
C ARG A 122 -11.67 8.53 0.55
N PHE A 123 -11.08 7.34 0.63
CA PHE A 123 -9.65 7.16 0.36
C PHE A 123 -9.43 6.28 -0.86
N ILE A 124 -8.40 6.62 -1.63
CA ILE A 124 -7.88 5.76 -2.70
C ILE A 124 -6.42 5.45 -2.39
N LEU A 125 -6.06 4.18 -2.40
CA LEU A 125 -4.70 3.69 -2.31
C LEU A 125 -4.27 3.03 -3.61
N SER A 126 -3.00 3.13 -3.98
CA SER A 126 -2.47 2.38 -5.10
C SER A 126 -1.05 1.89 -4.88
N ASN A 127 -0.74 0.72 -5.41
CA ASN A 127 0.61 0.24 -5.64
C ASN A 127 0.58 -0.70 -6.85
N THR A 128 0.69 -0.10 -8.02
CA THR A 128 0.54 -0.74 -9.33
C THR A 128 1.88 -0.95 -10.04
N THR A 129 2.97 -0.94 -9.28
CA THR A 129 4.39 -0.92 -9.69
C THR A 129 4.85 0.44 -10.24
N GLU A 130 6.16 0.62 -10.41
CA GLU A 130 6.73 1.88 -10.95
C GLU A 130 6.24 2.17 -12.39
N ALA A 131 5.85 1.13 -13.12
CA ALA A 131 5.30 1.25 -14.47
C ALA A 131 3.78 1.48 -14.50
N GLY A 132 3.10 1.50 -13.36
CA GLY A 132 1.64 1.59 -13.28
C GLY A 132 1.09 3.01 -13.42
N ILE A 133 1.84 4.04 -13.00
CA ILE A 133 1.44 5.45 -13.14
C ILE A 133 1.99 6.00 -14.48
N VAL A 134 1.36 5.58 -15.57
CA VAL A 134 1.70 5.99 -16.92
C VAL A 134 0.45 6.42 -17.67
N TYR A 135 0.54 7.51 -18.41
CA TYR A 135 -0.52 7.93 -19.33
C TYR A 135 -0.59 6.99 -20.54
N GLU A 136 -1.78 6.43 -20.80
CA GLU A 136 -2.04 5.51 -21.92
C GLU A 136 -2.92 6.20 -22.98
N PRO A 137 -2.36 6.69 -24.09
CA PRO A 137 -3.10 7.50 -25.07
C PRO A 137 -4.16 6.72 -25.85
N SER A 138 -4.07 5.39 -25.86
CA SER A 138 -5.05 4.53 -26.52
C SER A 138 -6.35 4.34 -25.71
N SER A 139 -6.31 4.68 -24.41
CA SER A 139 -7.42 4.45 -23.48
C SER A 139 -8.59 5.39 -23.76
N ARG A 140 -9.77 4.83 -23.93
CA ARG A 140 -11.01 5.54 -24.14
C ARG A 140 -11.86 5.58 -22.88
N MET A 141 -12.68 6.63 -22.76
CA MET A 141 -13.61 6.76 -21.64
C MET A 141 -14.64 5.63 -21.60
N ASP A 142 -15.04 5.13 -22.76
CA ASP A 142 -16.09 4.08 -22.91
C ASP A 142 -15.50 2.66 -22.82
N ASP A 143 -14.19 2.52 -22.71
CA ASP A 143 -13.56 1.21 -22.48
C ASP A 143 -14.03 0.60 -21.15
N ARG A 144 -14.17 -0.74 -21.12
CA ARG A 144 -14.69 -1.43 -19.95
C ARG A 144 -13.76 -2.59 -19.55
N PRO A 145 -12.71 -2.36 -18.78
CA PRO A 145 -12.26 -1.06 -18.23
C PRO A 145 -11.34 -0.29 -19.18
N PRO A 146 -11.14 1.03 -18.94
CA PRO A 146 -10.07 1.79 -19.57
C PRO A 146 -8.70 1.17 -19.31
N ALA A 147 -7.79 1.28 -20.28
CA ALA A 147 -6.44 0.74 -20.16
C ALA A 147 -5.58 1.56 -19.18
N GLY A 148 -4.73 0.86 -18.41
CA GLY A 148 -3.88 1.49 -17.41
C GLY A 148 -4.61 1.93 -16.13
N PHE A 149 -3.85 2.09 -15.04
CA PHE A 149 -4.40 2.49 -13.75
C PHE A 149 -4.88 3.96 -13.74
N PRO A 150 -4.12 4.96 -14.25
CA PRO A 150 -4.59 6.35 -14.21
C PRO A 150 -5.87 6.59 -15.02
N ALA A 151 -6.09 5.84 -16.11
CA ALA A 151 -7.32 5.95 -16.88
C ALA A 151 -8.53 5.35 -16.14
N LYS A 152 -8.36 4.18 -15.48
CA LYS A 152 -9.40 3.62 -14.60
C LYS A 152 -9.75 4.59 -13.47
N LEU A 153 -8.74 5.22 -12.87
CA LEU A 153 -8.94 6.22 -11.83
C LEU A 153 -9.66 7.47 -12.38
N ALA A 154 -9.26 7.98 -13.54
CA ALA A 154 -9.92 9.13 -14.18
C ALA A 154 -11.42 8.84 -14.45
N ARG A 155 -11.74 7.62 -14.92
CA ARG A 155 -13.12 7.19 -15.16
C ARG A 155 -13.91 7.06 -13.86
N LEU A 156 -13.30 6.54 -12.79
CA LEU A 156 -13.92 6.46 -11.46
C LEU A 156 -14.19 7.86 -10.87
N LEU A 157 -13.20 8.78 -11.00
CA LEU A 157 -13.35 10.16 -10.53
C LEU A 157 -14.46 10.90 -11.29
N TRP A 158 -14.57 10.68 -12.61
CA TRP A 158 -15.70 11.20 -13.37
C TRP A 158 -17.05 10.68 -12.87
N GLU A 159 -17.13 9.36 -12.59
CA GLU A 159 -18.34 8.77 -12.00
C GLU A 159 -18.68 9.41 -10.65
N ARG A 160 -17.68 9.63 -9.80
CA ARG A 160 -17.85 10.28 -8.50
C ARG A 160 -18.35 11.71 -8.62
N TYR A 161 -17.76 12.49 -9.52
CA TYR A 161 -18.18 13.85 -9.82
C TYR A 161 -19.65 13.92 -10.20
N GLN A 162 -20.11 13.02 -11.06
CA GLN A 162 -21.52 12.98 -11.49
C GLN A 162 -22.50 12.66 -10.36
N THR A 163 -22.07 12.02 -9.29
CA THR A 163 -22.92 11.78 -8.11
C THR A 163 -23.10 13.01 -7.23
N GLY A 164 -22.29 14.04 -7.38
CA GLY A 164 -22.25 15.21 -6.50
C GLY A 164 -21.68 14.93 -5.11
N LEU A 165 -21.07 13.76 -4.90
CA LEU A 165 -20.41 13.41 -3.64
C LEU A 165 -19.02 14.09 -3.52
N PRO A 166 -18.52 14.30 -2.28
CA PRO A 166 -17.16 14.82 -2.06
C PRO A 166 -16.09 14.00 -2.77
N GLY A 167 -14.98 14.63 -3.13
CA GLY A 167 -13.83 13.99 -3.75
C GLY A 167 -13.08 13.03 -2.82
N TYR A 168 -11.91 12.57 -3.25
CA TYR A 168 -11.11 11.57 -2.57
C TYR A 168 -9.80 12.14 -2.04
N ILE A 169 -9.26 11.49 -1.00
CA ILE A 169 -7.88 11.58 -0.59
C ILE A 169 -7.14 10.40 -1.22
N ILE A 170 -6.13 10.68 -2.05
CA ILE A 170 -5.48 9.69 -2.91
C ILE A 170 -4.02 9.54 -2.48
N PHE A 171 -3.65 8.33 -2.05
CA PHE A 171 -2.32 7.96 -1.58
C PHE A 171 -1.68 6.93 -2.53
N PRO A 172 -1.00 7.34 -3.61
CA PRO A 172 -0.19 6.43 -4.39
C PRO A 172 1.04 5.99 -3.59
N CYS A 173 1.31 4.68 -3.59
CA CYS A 173 2.44 4.07 -2.88
C CYS A 173 3.50 3.51 -3.86
N GLU A 174 3.47 3.90 -5.12
CA GLU A 174 4.45 3.55 -6.13
C GLU A 174 5.79 4.25 -5.86
N LEU A 175 6.90 3.55 -6.06
CA LEU A 175 8.24 4.06 -5.78
C LEU A 175 8.77 4.97 -6.90
N ILE A 176 8.00 5.98 -7.26
CA ILE A 176 8.40 7.03 -8.22
C ILE A 176 8.49 8.39 -7.54
N ALA A 177 9.25 9.29 -8.13
CA ALA A 177 9.31 10.67 -7.63
C ALA A 177 7.97 11.37 -7.84
N ASP A 178 7.50 12.11 -6.81
CA ASP A 178 6.25 12.86 -6.88
C ASP A 178 5.09 12.03 -7.45
N ASN A 179 4.85 10.87 -6.84
CA ASN A 179 3.85 9.92 -7.31
C ASN A 179 2.44 10.51 -7.34
N GLY A 180 2.10 11.37 -6.37
CA GLY A 180 0.81 12.08 -6.31
C GLY A 180 0.65 13.06 -7.47
N GLY A 181 1.64 13.93 -7.71
CA GLY A 181 1.64 14.88 -8.82
C GLY A 181 1.62 14.18 -10.17
N THR A 182 2.44 13.15 -10.35
CA THR A 182 2.49 12.35 -11.58
C THR A 182 1.15 11.67 -11.87
N LEU A 183 0.50 11.09 -10.86
CA LEU A 183 -0.81 10.47 -11.00
C LEU A 183 -1.89 11.51 -11.38
N ARG A 184 -1.89 12.66 -10.70
CA ARG A 184 -2.79 13.78 -11.02
C ARG A 184 -2.64 14.22 -12.47
N ASP A 185 -1.41 14.39 -12.94
CA ASP A 185 -1.13 14.82 -14.32
C ASP A 185 -1.64 13.80 -15.36
N CYS A 186 -1.48 12.50 -15.10
CA CYS A 186 -2.05 11.45 -15.94
C CYS A 186 -3.58 11.51 -15.97
N VAL A 187 -4.24 11.66 -14.82
CA VAL A 187 -5.70 11.81 -14.72
C VAL A 187 -6.20 13.03 -15.47
N LEU A 188 -5.56 14.19 -15.27
CA LEU A 188 -5.91 15.44 -15.97
C LEU A 188 -5.74 15.32 -17.49
N ARG A 189 -4.72 14.59 -17.93
CA ARG A 189 -4.49 14.35 -19.35
C ARG A 189 -5.58 13.49 -19.96
N HIS A 190 -5.96 12.37 -19.32
CA HIS A 190 -7.10 11.56 -19.75
C HIS A 190 -8.39 12.37 -19.79
N ALA A 191 -8.65 13.18 -18.76
CA ALA A 191 -9.82 14.04 -18.70
C ALA A 191 -9.91 15.03 -19.88
N ARG A 192 -8.77 15.62 -20.28
CA ARG A 192 -8.69 16.51 -21.45
C ARG A 192 -8.95 15.77 -22.76
N ASP A 193 -8.31 14.61 -22.95
CA ASP A 193 -8.45 13.83 -24.18
C ASP A 193 -9.86 13.26 -24.35
N TRP A 194 -10.54 12.99 -23.22
CA TRP A 194 -11.95 12.57 -23.22
C TRP A 194 -12.94 13.75 -23.35
N GLY A 195 -12.45 14.99 -23.39
CA GLY A 195 -13.28 16.19 -23.56
C GLY A 195 -14.22 16.46 -22.38
N LEU A 196 -13.80 16.11 -21.15
CA LEU A 196 -14.65 16.32 -19.97
C LEU A 196 -14.84 17.80 -19.68
N GLU A 197 -15.96 18.15 -19.03
CA GLU A 197 -16.37 19.54 -18.82
C GLU A 197 -15.51 20.29 -17.78
N ALA A 198 -15.49 21.61 -17.87
CA ALA A 198 -14.71 22.49 -16.99
C ALA A 198 -15.06 22.33 -15.50
N GLY A 199 -16.29 21.97 -15.17
CA GLY A 199 -16.73 21.68 -13.80
C GLY A 199 -15.96 20.53 -13.16
N PHE A 200 -15.67 19.48 -13.94
CA PHE A 200 -14.89 18.34 -13.47
C PHE A 200 -13.45 18.72 -13.11
N PHE A 201 -12.77 19.54 -13.92
CA PHE A 201 -11.41 19.98 -13.62
C PHE A 201 -11.37 20.80 -12.32
N ARG A 202 -12.35 21.68 -12.10
CA ARG A 202 -12.47 22.44 -10.86
C ARG A 202 -12.69 21.52 -9.66
N TRP A 203 -13.61 20.57 -9.78
CA TRP A 203 -13.86 19.58 -8.73
C TRP A 203 -12.63 18.70 -8.44
N LEU A 204 -11.83 18.34 -9.48
CA LEU A 204 -10.57 17.61 -9.27
C LEU A 204 -9.57 18.40 -8.43
N GLU A 205 -9.50 19.71 -8.59
CA GLU A 205 -8.56 20.57 -7.88
C GLU A 205 -9.04 20.95 -6.47
N GLU A 206 -10.34 21.17 -6.30
CA GLU A 206 -10.90 21.71 -5.06
C GLU A 206 -11.34 20.62 -4.06
N GLU A 207 -11.82 19.48 -4.56
CA GLU A 207 -12.45 18.44 -3.74
C GLU A 207 -11.55 17.20 -3.51
N ASN A 208 -10.46 17.07 -4.26
CA ASN A 208 -9.58 15.90 -4.17
C ASN A 208 -8.19 16.31 -3.70
N ALA A 209 -7.55 15.41 -2.94
CA ALA A 209 -6.17 15.56 -2.53
C ALA A 209 -5.32 14.44 -3.16
N PHE A 210 -4.48 14.78 -4.14
CA PHE A 210 -3.46 13.88 -4.66
C PHE A 210 -2.19 14.05 -3.82
N CYS A 211 -1.98 13.16 -2.88
CA CYS A 211 -0.89 13.24 -1.92
C CYS A 211 0.34 12.50 -2.43
N SER A 212 1.51 13.13 -2.44
CA SER A 212 2.75 12.42 -2.74
C SER A 212 3.22 11.64 -1.51
N THR A 213 3.56 10.37 -1.70
CA THR A 213 3.95 9.51 -0.59
C THR A 213 5.31 8.85 -0.78
N LEU A 214 5.97 8.59 0.33
CA LEU A 214 7.16 7.77 0.41
C LEU A 214 6.91 6.64 1.39
N VAL A 215 6.96 5.41 0.88
CA VAL A 215 6.76 4.19 1.65
C VAL A 215 8.07 3.45 1.84
N ASP A 216 8.25 2.82 2.99
CA ASP A 216 9.42 2.00 3.28
C ASP A 216 9.07 0.87 4.26
N ARG A 217 9.11 -0.34 3.77
CA ARG A 217 9.00 -1.61 4.49
C ARG A 217 9.41 -2.75 3.57
N ILE A 218 10.17 -3.71 4.07
CA ILE A 218 10.40 -4.96 3.37
C ILE A 218 9.21 -5.89 3.65
N VAL A 219 8.50 -6.27 2.59
CA VAL A 219 7.44 -7.27 2.61
C VAL A 219 7.86 -8.38 1.65
N THR A 220 8.19 -9.54 2.21
CA THR A 220 8.79 -10.63 1.43
C THR A 220 7.76 -11.59 0.86
N GLY A 221 6.52 -11.52 1.32
CA GLY A 221 5.60 -12.64 1.16
C GLY A 221 6.04 -13.84 2.02
N TYR A 222 5.62 -15.04 1.67
CA TYR A 222 5.91 -16.25 2.43
C TYR A 222 6.43 -17.39 1.54
N SER A 223 7.25 -18.27 2.13
CA SER A 223 7.62 -19.55 1.50
C SER A 223 6.58 -20.63 1.83
N PRO A 224 6.49 -21.72 1.03
CA PRO A 224 5.64 -22.86 1.35
C PRO A 224 5.89 -23.45 2.74
N GLU A 225 7.15 -23.46 3.20
CA GLU A 225 7.53 -23.93 4.53
C GLU A 225 6.96 -23.02 5.64
N GLN A 226 7.01 -21.70 5.44
CA GLN A 226 6.42 -20.74 6.39
C GLN A 226 4.91 -20.90 6.43
N ALA A 227 4.25 -21.08 5.29
CA ALA A 227 2.81 -21.32 5.24
C ALA A 227 2.44 -22.62 5.96
N GLY A 228 3.20 -23.69 5.76
CA GLY A 228 3.01 -24.96 6.46
C GLY A 228 3.15 -24.82 7.98
N ALA A 229 4.20 -24.16 8.44
CA ALA A 229 4.43 -23.92 9.87
C ALA A 229 3.33 -23.10 10.53
N VAL A 230 2.86 -22.04 9.87
CA VAL A 230 1.76 -21.20 10.38
C VAL A 230 0.45 -22.00 10.39
N ALA A 231 0.18 -22.76 9.33
CA ALA A 231 -1.02 -23.58 9.24
C ALA A 231 -1.04 -24.72 10.30
N GLU A 232 0.12 -25.32 10.61
CA GLU A 232 0.28 -26.29 11.68
C GLU A 232 0.01 -25.68 13.06
N ALA A 233 0.56 -24.48 13.29
CA ALA A 233 0.41 -23.79 14.56
C ALA A 233 -1.01 -23.29 14.82
N THR A 234 -1.74 -22.87 13.78
CA THR A 234 -3.07 -22.27 13.88
C THR A 234 -4.21 -23.23 13.55
N GLY A 235 -3.95 -24.33 12.83
CA GLY A 235 -4.96 -25.23 12.27
C GLY A 235 -5.69 -24.63 11.06
N LEU A 236 -5.27 -23.47 10.54
CA LEU A 236 -5.93 -22.71 9.50
C LEU A 236 -5.09 -22.64 8.22
N GLU A 237 -5.73 -22.86 7.06
CA GLU A 237 -5.13 -22.61 5.75
C GLU A 237 -5.34 -21.14 5.37
N ASP A 238 -4.24 -20.43 5.09
CA ASP A 238 -4.24 -19.04 4.66
C ASP A 238 -3.50 -18.89 3.31
N LYS A 239 -4.23 -18.60 2.24
CA LYS A 239 -3.69 -18.38 0.90
C LYS A 239 -3.20 -16.96 0.65
N LEU A 240 -3.40 -16.07 1.64
CA LEU A 240 -3.01 -14.67 1.61
C LEU A 240 -1.98 -14.34 2.70
N LEU A 241 -1.49 -15.34 3.44
CA LEU A 241 -0.45 -15.16 4.44
C LEU A 241 0.62 -14.22 3.92
N ASP A 242 1.08 -13.30 4.78
CA ASP A 242 2.14 -12.38 4.41
C ASP A 242 3.17 -12.22 5.52
N VAL A 243 4.40 -11.89 5.12
CA VAL A 243 5.52 -11.68 6.05
C VAL A 243 6.18 -10.36 5.75
N ALA A 244 6.33 -9.54 6.78
CA ALA A 244 6.98 -8.25 6.69
C ALA A 244 7.98 -8.05 7.83
N GLU A 245 8.93 -7.13 7.62
CA GLU A 245 9.80 -6.68 8.69
C GLU A 245 9.04 -5.82 9.72
N PRO A 246 9.52 -5.75 10.99
CA PRO A 246 8.92 -4.88 12.00
C PRO A 246 9.05 -3.38 11.70
N PHE A 247 10.10 -2.99 10.96
CA PHE A 247 10.29 -1.60 10.53
C PHE A 247 9.25 -1.22 9.48
N ALA A 248 8.76 0.02 9.58
CA ALA A 248 7.99 0.65 8.53
C ALA A 248 8.11 2.16 8.64
N GLN A 249 7.94 2.86 7.51
CA GLN A 249 7.82 4.31 7.46
C GLN A 249 6.89 4.71 6.31
N TRP A 250 5.97 5.63 6.59
CA TRP A 250 5.11 6.24 5.58
C TRP A 250 5.16 7.76 5.74
N ILE A 251 5.78 8.44 4.79
CA ILE A 251 5.80 9.90 4.71
C ILE A 251 4.72 10.30 3.71
N ILE A 252 3.85 11.21 4.09
CA ILE A 252 2.72 11.67 3.28
C ILE A 252 2.80 13.19 3.18
N GLU A 253 3.05 13.69 1.97
CA GLU A 253 2.90 15.11 1.67
C GLU A 253 1.44 15.38 1.34
N ALA A 254 0.77 16.13 2.19
CA ALA A 254 -0.65 16.38 2.09
C ALA A 254 -1.04 17.74 2.70
N PRO A 255 -2.19 18.31 2.33
CA PRO A 255 -2.81 19.39 3.07
C PRO A 255 -3.08 19.00 4.53
N GLU A 256 -2.98 19.95 5.44
CA GLU A 256 -3.08 19.73 6.90
C GLU A 256 -4.38 19.01 7.32
N TRP A 257 -5.50 19.31 6.66
CA TRP A 257 -6.80 18.71 6.96
C TRP A 257 -6.86 17.18 6.72
N VAL A 258 -6.00 16.64 5.85
CA VAL A 258 -5.93 15.20 5.55
C VAL A 258 -5.56 14.37 6.77
N GLN A 259 -4.66 14.89 7.62
CA GLN A 259 -4.26 14.23 8.86
C GLN A 259 -5.45 13.97 9.80
N GLY A 260 -6.42 14.89 9.82
CA GLY A 260 -7.64 14.72 10.62
C GLY A 260 -8.56 13.60 10.15
N GLU A 261 -8.55 13.28 8.85
CA GLU A 261 -9.36 12.20 8.27
C GLU A 261 -8.66 10.83 8.29
N PHE A 262 -7.31 10.80 8.34
CA PHE A 262 -6.50 9.57 8.34
C PHE A 262 -5.65 9.50 9.62
N PRO A 263 -6.18 9.00 10.74
CA PRO A 263 -5.62 9.14 12.09
C PRO A 263 -4.48 8.16 12.38
N ALA A 264 -3.57 7.94 11.43
CA ALA A 264 -2.50 6.96 11.53
C ALA A 264 -1.46 7.31 12.63
N GLU A 265 -1.12 8.60 12.78
CA GLU A 265 -0.23 9.07 13.86
C GLU A 265 -0.87 8.86 15.24
N GLN A 266 -2.18 9.09 15.36
CA GLN A 266 -2.94 8.85 16.60
C GLN A 266 -2.98 7.36 16.97
N ALA A 267 -2.97 6.47 15.98
CA ALA A 267 -2.85 5.03 16.19
C ALA A 267 -1.45 4.58 16.63
N GLY A 268 -0.46 5.48 16.71
CA GLY A 268 0.92 5.18 17.03
C GLY A 268 1.69 4.51 15.88
N LEU A 269 1.21 4.67 14.65
CA LEU A 269 1.85 4.12 13.46
C LEU A 269 3.03 5.01 13.00
N PRO A 270 4.02 4.43 12.32
CA PRO A 270 5.17 5.17 11.79
C PRO A 270 4.80 5.94 10.50
N VAL A 271 3.75 6.72 10.57
CA VAL A 271 3.27 7.63 9.52
C VAL A 271 3.64 9.05 9.91
N ARG A 272 3.98 9.88 8.96
CA ARG A 272 4.25 11.30 9.18
C ARG A 272 3.65 12.13 8.05
N PHE A 273 2.81 13.08 8.40
CA PHE A 273 2.34 14.10 7.47
C PHE A 273 3.34 15.27 7.40
N VAL A 274 3.66 15.68 6.19
CA VAL A 274 4.67 16.72 5.94
C VAL A 274 4.21 17.69 4.85
N ALA A 275 4.77 18.88 4.83
CA ALA A 275 4.55 19.85 3.75
C ALA A 275 5.45 19.57 2.53
N ASP A 276 6.53 18.81 2.70
CA ASP A 276 7.47 18.46 1.63
C ASP A 276 8.11 17.10 1.95
N HIS A 277 7.89 16.09 1.10
CA HIS A 277 8.44 14.74 1.26
C HIS A 277 9.86 14.59 0.68
N ARG A 278 10.33 15.54 -0.16
CA ARG A 278 11.61 15.45 -0.88
C ARG A 278 12.83 15.22 0.02
N PRO A 279 13.00 15.89 1.16
CA PRO A 279 14.15 15.63 2.04
C PRO A 279 14.17 14.19 2.58
N TYR A 280 13.00 13.63 2.90
CA TYR A 280 12.85 12.25 3.37
C TYR A 280 13.18 11.25 2.26
N ARG A 281 12.72 11.54 1.03
CA ARG A 281 13.00 10.72 -0.13
C ARG A 281 14.49 10.71 -0.47
N GLU A 282 15.13 11.88 -0.51
CA GLU A 282 16.57 11.98 -0.77
C GLU A 282 17.37 11.19 0.27
N ARG A 283 17.07 11.36 1.55
CA ARG A 283 17.71 10.60 2.61
C ARG A 283 17.55 9.10 2.43
N LYS A 284 16.34 8.62 2.17
CA LYS A 284 16.06 7.19 1.95
C LYS A 284 16.81 6.67 0.72
N VAL A 285 16.74 7.36 -0.40
CA VAL A 285 17.37 6.92 -1.65
C VAL A 285 18.90 6.90 -1.52
N ARG A 286 19.50 7.90 -0.92
CA ARG A 286 20.95 7.97 -0.78
C ARG A 286 21.49 7.01 0.28
N ILE A 287 20.89 6.99 1.47
CA ILE A 287 21.40 6.18 2.58
C ILE A 287 20.97 4.72 2.41
N LEU A 288 19.67 4.44 2.32
CA LEU A 288 19.20 3.05 2.30
C LEU A 288 19.46 2.39 0.94
N ASN A 289 18.90 2.96 -0.14
CA ASN A 289 19.05 2.35 -1.47
C ASN A 289 20.50 2.45 -1.98
N GLY A 290 21.14 3.60 -1.82
CA GLY A 290 22.56 3.80 -2.17
C GLY A 290 23.49 2.88 -1.39
N GLY A 291 23.29 2.72 -0.07
CA GLY A 291 24.02 1.79 0.76
C GLY A 291 23.91 0.34 0.29
N HIS A 292 22.71 -0.12 -0.06
CA HIS A 292 22.51 -1.45 -0.65
C HIS A 292 23.22 -1.60 -1.99
N THR A 293 23.13 -0.59 -2.85
CA THR A 293 23.77 -0.60 -4.18
C THR A 293 25.28 -0.70 -4.07
N VAL A 294 25.90 0.04 -3.14
CA VAL A 294 27.35 0.02 -2.92
C VAL A 294 27.79 -1.27 -2.24
N LEU A 295 27.03 -1.75 -1.25
CA LEU A 295 27.39 -2.94 -0.48
C LEU A 295 27.32 -4.23 -1.30
N THR A 296 26.33 -4.36 -2.19
CA THR A 296 26.04 -5.62 -2.88
C THR A 296 27.23 -6.17 -3.68
N PRO A 297 27.92 -5.42 -4.56
CA PRO A 297 29.08 -5.94 -5.28
C PRO A 297 30.21 -6.35 -4.37
N ALA A 298 30.54 -5.53 -3.37
CA ALA A 298 31.60 -5.81 -2.40
C ALA A 298 31.30 -7.07 -1.57
N ALA A 299 30.05 -7.23 -1.15
CA ALA A 299 29.58 -8.39 -0.40
C ALA A 299 29.71 -9.68 -1.21
N LEU A 300 29.24 -9.69 -2.46
CA LEU A 300 29.33 -10.85 -3.34
C LEU A 300 30.79 -11.25 -3.63
N LEU A 301 31.66 -10.28 -3.89
CA LEU A 301 33.08 -10.52 -4.09
C LEU A 301 33.78 -11.08 -2.82
N SER A 302 33.26 -10.77 -1.65
CA SER A 302 33.73 -11.27 -0.35
C SER A 302 33.03 -12.55 0.10
N GLY A 303 32.19 -13.16 -0.74
CA GLY A 303 31.51 -14.43 -0.47
C GLY A 303 30.27 -14.32 0.44
N HIS A 304 29.76 -13.11 0.67
CA HIS A 304 28.55 -12.89 1.45
C HIS A 304 27.30 -12.85 0.56
N THR A 305 26.23 -13.51 0.97
CA THR A 305 24.94 -13.56 0.25
C THR A 305 23.79 -12.90 1.04
N LEU A 306 24.03 -12.51 2.29
CA LEU A 306 23.02 -11.92 3.17
C LEU A 306 23.55 -10.62 3.78
N VAL A 307 22.75 -9.57 3.76
CA VAL A 307 23.09 -8.26 4.37
C VAL A 307 23.51 -8.41 5.84
N ARG A 308 22.81 -9.24 6.61
CA ARG A 308 23.16 -9.46 8.03
C ARG A 308 24.56 -10.01 8.25
N THR A 309 25.07 -10.85 7.34
CA THR A 309 26.44 -11.37 7.42
C THR A 309 27.46 -10.31 7.02
N CYS A 310 27.12 -9.45 6.06
CA CYS A 310 27.95 -8.29 5.71
C CYS A 310 28.08 -7.33 6.88
N MET A 311 27.01 -7.07 7.61
CA MET A 311 27.03 -6.16 8.77
C MET A 311 27.79 -6.74 9.98
N ALA A 312 28.00 -8.06 10.01
CA ALA A 312 28.85 -8.71 10.99
C ALA A 312 30.34 -8.70 10.58
N ASP A 313 30.65 -8.56 9.29
CA ASP A 313 32.00 -8.43 8.76
C ASP A 313 32.53 -7.00 8.96
N ARG A 314 33.63 -6.88 9.69
CA ARG A 314 34.21 -5.56 10.03
C ARG A 314 34.75 -4.81 8.80
N GLY A 315 35.29 -5.52 7.82
CA GLY A 315 35.80 -4.92 6.58
C GLY A 315 34.68 -4.31 5.73
N LEU A 316 33.63 -5.09 5.48
CA LEU A 316 32.44 -4.64 4.74
C LEU A 316 31.70 -3.53 5.47
N ARG A 317 31.61 -3.60 6.79
CA ARG A 317 30.99 -2.54 7.58
C ARG A 317 31.76 -1.23 7.48
N ASN A 318 33.08 -1.25 7.63
CA ASN A 318 33.92 -0.05 7.47
C ASN A 318 33.84 0.52 6.04
N PHE A 319 33.81 -0.35 5.04
CA PHE A 319 33.60 0.04 3.65
C PHE A 319 32.26 0.75 3.46
N LEU A 320 31.17 0.16 3.97
CA LEU A 320 29.83 0.76 3.90
C LEU A 320 29.76 2.10 4.65
N ASP A 321 30.34 2.17 5.87
CA ASP A 321 30.37 3.41 6.66
C ASP A 321 31.14 4.50 5.92
N GLY A 322 32.27 4.18 5.29
CA GLY A 322 33.02 5.11 4.45
C GLY A 322 32.18 5.62 3.26
N ALA A 323 31.56 4.71 2.52
CA ALA A 323 30.71 5.07 1.40
C ALA A 323 29.50 5.93 1.83
N LEU A 324 28.84 5.56 2.92
CA LEU A 324 27.68 6.30 3.41
C LEU A 324 28.01 7.68 3.93
N PHE A 325 29.05 7.80 4.80
CA PHE A 325 29.31 9.04 5.53
C PHE A 325 30.34 9.97 4.88
N GLN A 326 31.11 9.48 3.89
CA GLN A 326 32.13 10.30 3.22
C GLN A 326 31.77 10.60 1.75
N GLU A 327 31.03 9.69 1.07
CA GLU A 327 30.76 9.81 -0.35
C GLU A 327 29.29 10.07 -0.67
N LEU A 328 28.38 9.26 -0.11
CA LEU A 328 26.93 9.40 -0.29
C LEU A 328 26.31 10.34 0.71
N SER A 329 27.09 10.73 1.71
CA SER A 329 26.62 11.51 2.84
C SER A 329 25.92 12.79 2.44
N LEU A 330 24.90 13.02 3.16
CA LEU A 330 24.02 14.15 3.17
C LEU A 330 24.51 15.26 4.09
N ILE A 331 25.80 15.45 4.20
CA ILE A 331 26.38 16.60 4.96
C ILE A 331 25.78 17.93 4.47
N HIS A 332 25.13 17.90 3.33
CA HIS A 332 24.53 19.05 2.67
C HIS A 332 22.98 19.05 2.69
N ILE A 333 22.35 18.16 3.45
CA ILE A 333 20.89 18.09 3.61
C ILE A 333 20.51 18.34 5.06
#